data_3ca4a355943ffa4c5287909535d4c09a
#
_entry.id   3ca4a355943ffa4c5287909535d4c09a
#
_cell.length_a   1.000
_cell.length_b   1.000
_cell.length_c   1.000
_cell.angle_alpha   90.00
_cell.angle_beta   90.00
_cell.angle_gamma   90.00
#
_symmetry.space_group_name_H-M   'P 1'
#
loop_
_entity.id
_entity.type
_entity.pdbx_description
1 polymer ?
#
loop_
_entity_poly.entity_id
_entity_poly.type
_entity_poly.pdbx_seq_one_letter_code
_entity_poly.pdbx_strand_id
1 'polypeptide(L)'
;MRSEATRAGETIVGGQVLYMALELSERTWKVLFASPAGRRRERSVAARDVAALLEEIAAAKRRLGLSAQARVVSCYEAGRDGFWLDRALRANGIDNLVVDSSSIEVARRARRAKTDRLDLVKLMGLLLRWVRGEAKVWSVVRVPDAQAEDIRQLSRSIERLKGEHGRHVTRIKALLATQGIKLARIGGRDWGKRVGELRRWDGSALGTWLQRDLVLEGERLAVVAGQLAALKAERDRLVAEGREAAAVKARELARLGAIASESSFVFATELFGWRTFSNRRQLAGSVGLTGTPYSSGESAREQGISKAGNKRMRTMLVEIAWCWLRYQPTSALSRWWQERFANTGGRARRIAIVALARKLLVALWRYLEHGIVPQGAKLKMRAAA
;
A
#
# COMPACT_ATOMS: atom_id res chain seq x y z
N MET A 1 -23.09 -3.17 14.11
CA MET A 1 -22.90 -4.13 13.02
C MET A 1 -21.62 -4.90 13.29
N ARG A 2 -21.68 -6.20 13.57
CA ARG A 2 -20.49 -7.06 13.77
C ARG A 2 -19.76 -7.19 12.44
N SER A 3 -18.45 -7.00 12.41
CA SER A 3 -17.65 -7.01 11.18
C SER A 3 -17.73 -8.39 10.50
N GLU A 4 -17.71 -8.42 9.16
CA GLU A 4 -17.71 -9.66 8.34
C GLU A 4 -16.59 -10.64 8.72
N ALA A 5 -15.52 -10.18 9.37
CA ALA A 5 -14.48 -11.05 9.93
C ALA A 5 -14.98 -11.95 11.08
N THR A 6 -16.11 -11.64 11.71
CA THR A 6 -16.68 -12.44 12.82
C THR A 6 -17.57 -13.58 12.30
N ARG A 7 -18.04 -13.54 11.04
CA ARG A 7 -18.84 -14.63 10.44
C ARG A 7 -18.03 -15.88 10.07
N ALA A 8 -16.73 -15.78 9.97
CA ALA A 8 -15.87 -16.93 9.66
C ALA A 8 -15.63 -17.88 10.86
N GLY A 9 -16.03 -17.47 12.06
CA GLY A 9 -15.92 -18.29 13.30
C GLY A 9 -17.18 -19.06 13.67
N GLU A 10 -18.26 -18.99 12.89
CA GLU A 10 -19.39 -19.90 13.09
C GLU A 10 -18.92 -21.31 12.71
N THR A 11 -18.79 -22.16 13.72
CA THR A 11 -18.44 -23.57 13.62
C THR A 11 -19.25 -24.21 12.49
N ILE A 12 -18.60 -24.51 11.36
CA ILE A 12 -19.23 -25.25 10.26
C ILE A 12 -19.35 -26.72 10.71
N VAL A 13 -20.27 -26.96 11.60
CA VAL A 13 -20.63 -28.30 12.02
C VAL A 13 -21.68 -28.81 11.02
N GLY A 14 -21.31 -29.81 10.22
CA GLY A 14 -22.26 -30.59 9.42
C GLY A 14 -22.47 -30.24 7.96
N GLY A 15 -21.85 -29.21 7.40
CA GLY A 15 -21.99 -28.87 5.97
C GLY A 15 -20.89 -29.47 5.10
N GLN A 16 -21.25 -29.90 3.86
CA GLN A 16 -20.26 -30.29 2.88
C GLN A 16 -19.51 -29.04 2.38
N VAL A 17 -18.18 -28.99 2.56
CA VAL A 17 -17.34 -27.87 2.18
C VAL A 17 -16.20 -28.35 1.30
N LEU A 18 -15.96 -27.66 0.19
CA LEU A 18 -14.76 -27.80 -0.63
C LEU A 18 -13.78 -26.70 -0.23
N TYR A 19 -12.59 -27.07 0.22
CA TYR A 19 -11.48 -26.15 0.44
C TYR A 19 -10.63 -26.03 -0.82
N MET A 20 -10.19 -24.81 -1.14
CA MET A 20 -9.39 -24.53 -2.33
C MET A 20 -8.26 -23.57 -2.00
N ALA A 21 -7.02 -23.95 -2.31
CA ALA A 21 -5.88 -23.04 -2.26
C ALA A 21 -5.38 -22.81 -3.69
N LEU A 22 -5.02 -21.54 -4.01
CA LEU A 22 -4.49 -21.19 -5.32
C LEU A 22 -3.09 -20.58 -5.19
N GLU A 23 -2.18 -21.07 -6.02
CA GLU A 23 -0.89 -20.43 -6.29
C GLU A 23 -0.94 -19.79 -7.67
N LEU A 24 -0.83 -18.46 -7.70
CA LEU A 24 -1.05 -17.65 -8.91
C LEU A 24 0.28 -17.39 -9.62
N SER A 25 0.36 -17.73 -10.90
CA SER A 25 1.48 -17.39 -11.76
C SER A 25 0.99 -16.69 -13.03
N GLU A 26 1.92 -16.27 -13.87
CA GLU A 26 1.57 -15.52 -15.08
C GLU A 26 0.86 -16.36 -16.13
N ARG A 27 1.23 -17.63 -16.24
CA ARG A 27 0.76 -18.53 -17.31
C ARG A 27 -0.22 -19.56 -16.81
N THR A 28 -0.05 -20.05 -15.60
CA THR A 28 -0.81 -21.18 -15.08
C THR A 28 -1.04 -21.02 -13.60
N TRP A 29 -2.28 -21.17 -13.16
CA TRP A 29 -2.60 -21.26 -11.74
C TRP A 29 -2.58 -22.71 -11.28
N LYS A 30 -1.91 -22.98 -10.18
CA LYS A 30 -1.98 -24.27 -9.50
C LYS A 30 -3.06 -24.22 -8.44
N VAL A 31 -3.91 -25.23 -8.40
CA VAL A 31 -5.07 -25.29 -7.53
C VAL A 31 -5.04 -26.61 -6.75
N LEU A 32 -5.13 -26.52 -5.43
CA LEU A 32 -5.28 -27.66 -4.57
C LEU A 32 -6.67 -27.64 -3.94
N PHE A 33 -7.42 -28.69 -4.17
CA PHE A 33 -8.72 -28.94 -3.55
C PHE A 33 -8.57 -29.91 -2.39
N ALA A 34 -9.36 -29.74 -1.34
CA ALA A 34 -9.44 -30.67 -0.22
C ALA A 34 -10.89 -30.81 0.28
N SER A 35 -11.27 -32.03 0.68
CA SER A 35 -12.52 -32.29 1.40
C SER A 35 -12.32 -32.32 2.92
N PRO A 36 -13.36 -32.19 3.71
CA PRO A 36 -13.30 -32.39 5.17
C PRO A 36 -12.74 -33.76 5.59
N ALA A 37 -12.97 -34.81 4.77
CA ALA A 37 -12.44 -36.15 4.95
C ALA A 37 -10.95 -36.30 4.63
N GLY A 38 -10.24 -35.20 4.30
CA GLY A 38 -8.81 -35.18 4.01
C GLY A 38 -8.42 -35.62 2.61
N ARG A 39 -9.38 -36.01 1.74
CA ARG A 39 -9.08 -36.31 0.33
C ARG A 39 -8.67 -35.02 -0.40
N ARG A 40 -7.68 -35.13 -1.30
CA ARG A 40 -7.09 -34.00 -2.02
C ARG A 40 -7.06 -34.24 -3.53
N ARG A 41 -7.10 -33.14 -4.29
CA ARG A 41 -6.96 -33.13 -5.76
C ARG A 41 -6.17 -31.88 -6.16
N GLU A 42 -5.07 -32.05 -6.87
CA GLU A 42 -4.29 -30.96 -7.46
C GLU A 42 -4.61 -30.83 -8.95
N ARG A 43 -4.70 -29.59 -9.44
CA ARG A 43 -4.93 -29.25 -10.85
C ARG A 43 -4.14 -27.99 -11.24
N SER A 44 -3.98 -27.85 -12.55
CA SER A 44 -3.45 -26.62 -13.15
C SER A 44 -4.50 -26.07 -14.11
N VAL A 45 -4.71 -24.77 -14.07
CA VAL A 45 -5.66 -24.03 -14.90
C VAL A 45 -4.89 -22.91 -15.59
N ALA A 46 -5.25 -22.56 -16.82
CA ALA A 46 -4.65 -21.39 -17.48
C ALA A 46 -4.90 -20.14 -16.64
N ALA A 47 -3.87 -19.29 -16.53
CA ALA A 47 -4.01 -18.07 -15.74
C ALA A 47 -5.11 -17.18 -16.31
N ARG A 48 -5.90 -16.58 -15.43
CA ARG A 48 -7.04 -15.69 -15.75
C ARG A 48 -8.25 -16.37 -16.41
N ASP A 49 -8.23 -17.69 -16.58
CA ASP A 49 -9.39 -18.45 -17.04
C ASP A 49 -10.29 -18.87 -15.87
N VAL A 50 -11.21 -17.99 -15.51
CA VAL A 50 -12.16 -18.22 -14.43
C VAL A 50 -13.16 -19.31 -14.79
N ALA A 51 -13.54 -19.43 -16.08
CA ALA A 51 -14.48 -20.46 -16.52
C ALA A 51 -13.89 -21.87 -16.30
N ALA A 52 -12.66 -22.10 -16.76
CA ALA A 52 -11.95 -23.36 -16.52
C ALA A 52 -11.74 -23.64 -15.02
N LEU A 53 -11.50 -22.61 -14.20
CA LEU A 53 -11.42 -22.77 -12.75
C LEU A 53 -12.74 -23.24 -12.14
N LEU A 54 -13.87 -22.67 -12.58
CA LEU A 54 -15.20 -23.07 -12.12
C LEU A 54 -15.55 -24.52 -12.55
N GLU A 55 -15.16 -24.93 -13.74
CA GLU A 55 -15.30 -26.32 -14.20
C GLU A 55 -14.49 -27.28 -13.32
N GLU A 56 -13.23 -26.92 -12.97
CA GLU A 56 -12.40 -27.74 -12.09
C GLU A 56 -12.95 -27.78 -10.65
N ILE A 57 -13.59 -26.72 -10.16
CA ILE A 57 -14.29 -26.72 -8.88
C ILE A 57 -15.47 -27.73 -8.93
N ALA A 58 -16.29 -27.71 -9.99
CA ALA A 58 -17.38 -28.66 -10.17
C ALA A 58 -16.86 -30.10 -10.26
N ALA A 59 -15.81 -30.34 -11.03
CA ALA A 59 -15.15 -31.65 -11.13
C ALA A 59 -14.57 -32.12 -9.78
N ALA A 60 -13.97 -31.21 -9.00
CA ALA A 60 -13.44 -31.51 -7.68
C ALA A 60 -14.57 -31.90 -6.71
N LYS A 61 -15.70 -31.20 -6.71
CA LYS A 61 -16.86 -31.57 -5.90
C LYS A 61 -17.30 -33.00 -6.21
N ARG A 62 -17.51 -33.34 -7.47
CA ARG A 62 -17.90 -34.71 -7.89
C ARG A 62 -16.86 -35.76 -7.45
N ARG A 63 -15.58 -35.52 -7.74
CA ARG A 63 -14.50 -36.50 -7.45
C ARG A 63 -14.26 -36.72 -5.96
N LEU A 64 -14.51 -35.69 -5.16
CA LEU A 64 -14.33 -35.76 -3.70
C LEU A 64 -15.61 -36.21 -2.96
N GLY A 65 -16.70 -36.50 -3.70
CA GLY A 65 -17.97 -36.97 -3.17
C GLY A 65 -18.76 -35.91 -2.40
N LEU A 66 -18.65 -34.65 -2.88
CA LEU A 66 -19.37 -33.51 -2.33
C LEU A 66 -20.58 -33.17 -3.19
N SER A 67 -21.61 -32.60 -2.59
CA SER A 67 -22.77 -32.08 -3.31
C SER A 67 -22.37 -30.97 -4.27
N ALA A 68 -23.09 -30.79 -5.36
CA ALA A 68 -22.92 -29.66 -6.28
C ALA A 68 -23.07 -28.30 -5.55
N GLN A 69 -23.95 -28.24 -4.55
CA GLN A 69 -24.21 -27.06 -3.70
C GLN A 69 -23.22 -26.90 -2.55
N ALA A 70 -22.26 -27.82 -2.40
CA ALA A 70 -21.26 -27.70 -1.33
C ALA A 70 -20.60 -26.32 -1.37
N ARG A 71 -20.51 -25.68 -0.20
CA ARG A 71 -19.84 -24.39 -0.03
C ARG A 71 -18.38 -24.49 -0.46
N VAL A 72 -17.84 -23.46 -1.07
CA VAL A 72 -16.42 -23.39 -1.44
C VAL A 72 -15.75 -22.31 -0.61
N VAL A 73 -14.69 -22.68 0.10
CA VAL A 73 -13.85 -21.75 0.86
C VAL A 73 -12.45 -21.78 0.24
N SER A 74 -11.99 -20.63 -0.22
CA SER A 74 -10.73 -20.52 -0.94
C SER A 74 -9.76 -19.51 -0.35
N CYS A 75 -8.50 -19.64 -0.69
CA CYS A 75 -7.48 -18.63 -0.39
C CYS A 75 -6.41 -18.56 -1.48
N TYR A 76 -5.83 -17.38 -1.60
CA TYR A 76 -4.58 -17.16 -2.35
C TYR A 76 -3.74 -16.06 -1.68
N GLU A 77 -2.45 -16.05 -2.00
CA GLU A 77 -1.50 -15.06 -1.48
C GLU A 77 -1.65 -13.73 -2.24
N ALA A 78 -1.73 -12.62 -1.51
CA ALA A 78 -1.75 -11.28 -2.09
C ALA A 78 -0.46 -11.03 -2.89
N GLY A 79 -0.60 -10.75 -4.17
CA GLY A 79 0.51 -10.63 -5.09
C GLY A 79 0.22 -9.74 -6.30
N ARG A 80 0.91 -10.03 -7.38
CA ARG A 80 0.88 -9.28 -8.64
C ARG A 80 -0.50 -9.19 -9.29
N ASP A 81 -1.30 -10.24 -9.20
CA ASP A 81 -2.61 -10.30 -9.85
C ASP A 81 -3.67 -9.39 -9.22
N GLY A 82 -3.36 -8.75 -8.07
CA GLY A 82 -4.26 -7.81 -7.43
C GLY A 82 -5.50 -8.48 -6.83
N PHE A 83 -6.64 -7.79 -6.91
CA PHE A 83 -7.86 -8.17 -6.21
C PHE A 83 -9.01 -8.59 -7.12
N TRP A 84 -8.84 -8.53 -8.42
CA TRP A 84 -9.90 -8.86 -9.36
C TRP A 84 -10.39 -10.30 -9.21
N LEU A 85 -9.47 -11.25 -8.92
CA LEU A 85 -9.80 -12.65 -8.73
C LEU A 85 -10.66 -12.86 -7.48
N ASP A 86 -10.39 -12.16 -6.38
CA ASP A 86 -11.26 -12.21 -5.19
C ASP A 86 -12.69 -11.80 -5.53
N ARG A 87 -12.84 -10.70 -6.28
CA ARG A 87 -14.14 -10.22 -6.72
C ARG A 87 -14.84 -11.23 -7.65
N ALA A 88 -14.09 -11.82 -8.60
CA ALA A 88 -14.63 -12.84 -9.49
C ALA A 88 -15.08 -14.11 -8.73
N LEU A 89 -14.26 -14.59 -7.79
CA LEU A 89 -14.61 -15.74 -6.97
C LEU A 89 -15.85 -15.49 -6.11
N ARG A 90 -15.92 -14.32 -5.45
CA ARG A 90 -17.08 -13.93 -4.63
C ARG A 90 -18.35 -13.75 -5.46
N ALA A 91 -18.25 -13.21 -6.68
CA ALA A 91 -19.37 -13.09 -7.58
C ALA A 91 -19.94 -14.47 -7.99
N ASN A 92 -19.12 -15.51 -7.95
CA ASN A 92 -19.52 -16.90 -8.19
C ASN A 92 -19.84 -17.70 -6.88
N GLY A 93 -20.12 -17.01 -5.77
CA GLY A 93 -20.53 -17.62 -4.52
C GLY A 93 -19.40 -18.34 -3.77
N ILE A 94 -18.15 -18.05 -4.06
CA ILE A 94 -16.97 -18.64 -3.40
C ILE A 94 -16.49 -17.71 -2.29
N ASP A 95 -16.39 -18.22 -1.07
CA ASP A 95 -15.83 -17.50 0.06
C ASP A 95 -14.31 -17.47 -0.04
N ASN A 96 -13.77 -16.39 -0.58
CA ASN A 96 -12.34 -16.26 -0.81
C ASN A 96 -11.64 -15.40 0.25
N LEU A 97 -10.41 -15.76 0.56
CA LEU A 97 -9.51 -15.08 1.49
C LEU A 97 -8.22 -14.68 0.74
N VAL A 98 -7.97 -13.38 0.65
CA VAL A 98 -6.68 -12.89 0.17
C VAL A 98 -5.73 -12.79 1.37
N VAL A 99 -4.65 -13.52 1.36
CA VAL A 99 -3.72 -13.64 2.49
C VAL A 99 -2.51 -12.74 2.31
N ASP A 100 -2.14 -12.01 3.36
CA ASP A 100 -0.91 -11.20 3.36
C ASP A 100 0.32 -12.12 3.41
N SER A 101 1.12 -12.10 2.34
CA SER A 101 2.35 -12.89 2.20
C SER A 101 3.32 -12.69 3.37
N SER A 102 3.41 -11.49 3.90
CA SER A 102 4.30 -11.18 5.03
C SER A 102 3.85 -11.82 6.35
N SER A 103 2.60 -12.27 6.44
CA SER A 103 2.02 -12.92 7.62
C SER A 103 2.11 -14.44 7.60
N ILE A 104 2.47 -15.02 6.47
CA ILE A 104 2.60 -16.47 6.32
C ILE A 104 3.89 -16.94 7.02
N GLU A 105 3.74 -17.86 7.95
CA GLU A 105 4.84 -18.42 8.71
C GLU A 105 5.85 -19.12 7.79
N VAL A 106 7.11 -18.67 7.80
CA VAL A 106 8.20 -19.27 7.02
C VAL A 106 8.91 -20.33 7.84
N ALA A 107 8.84 -21.59 7.40
CA ALA A 107 9.60 -22.66 8.02
C ALA A 107 11.11 -22.44 7.84
N ARG A 108 11.80 -22.00 8.89
CA ARG A 108 13.24 -21.63 8.86
C ARG A 108 14.14 -22.79 8.41
N ARG A 109 13.72 -24.04 8.59
CA ARG A 109 14.49 -25.25 8.21
C ARG A 109 14.37 -25.62 6.73
N ALA A 110 13.33 -25.15 6.01
CA ALA A 110 13.06 -25.51 4.61
C ALA A 110 13.54 -24.47 3.59
N ARG A 111 14.51 -23.62 3.94
CA ARG A 111 14.97 -22.48 3.11
C ARG A 111 15.52 -22.84 1.72
N ARG A 112 15.83 -24.09 1.44
CA ARG A 112 16.50 -24.52 0.19
C ARG A 112 15.58 -25.12 -0.87
N ALA A 113 14.37 -25.53 -0.54
CA ALA A 113 13.43 -26.12 -1.50
C ALA A 113 12.18 -25.23 -1.59
N LYS A 114 12.16 -24.31 -2.52
CA LYS A 114 10.97 -23.56 -2.90
C LYS A 114 10.39 -24.16 -4.18
N THR A 115 9.23 -24.78 -4.08
CA THR A 115 8.43 -25.22 -5.23
C THR A 115 7.01 -24.77 -5.03
N ASP A 116 6.34 -24.34 -6.10
CA ASP A 116 4.94 -23.91 -6.06
C ASP A 116 4.02 -24.96 -5.41
N ARG A 117 4.36 -26.25 -5.53
CA ARG A 117 3.60 -27.35 -4.89
C ARG A 117 3.72 -27.32 -3.37
N LEU A 118 4.90 -27.04 -2.82
CA LEU A 118 5.11 -26.94 -1.38
C LEU A 118 4.38 -25.71 -0.81
N ASP A 119 4.42 -24.59 -1.53
CA ASP A 119 3.73 -23.37 -1.15
C ASP A 119 2.21 -23.59 -1.17
N LEU A 120 1.67 -24.31 -2.17
CA LEU A 120 0.26 -24.65 -2.28
C LEU A 120 -0.22 -25.58 -1.15
N VAL A 121 0.54 -26.62 -0.82
CA VAL A 121 0.22 -27.55 0.30
C VAL A 121 0.26 -26.81 1.63
N LYS A 122 1.23 -25.94 1.83
CA LYS A 122 1.34 -25.09 3.01
C LYS A 122 0.15 -24.16 3.14
N LEU A 123 -0.23 -23.47 2.05
CA LEU A 123 -1.36 -22.55 2.02
C LEU A 123 -2.67 -23.28 2.36
N MET A 124 -2.88 -24.49 1.82
CA MET A 124 -4.02 -25.34 2.18
C MET A 124 -4.01 -25.72 3.66
N GLY A 125 -2.85 -26.09 4.20
CA GLY A 125 -2.72 -26.40 5.63
C GLY A 125 -3.10 -25.24 6.53
N LEU A 126 -2.68 -24.02 6.17
CA LEU A 126 -3.03 -22.81 6.89
C LEU A 126 -4.52 -22.47 6.75
N LEU A 127 -5.12 -22.65 5.56
CA LEU A 127 -6.56 -22.48 5.36
C LEU A 127 -7.37 -23.38 6.28
N LEU A 128 -7.00 -24.67 6.38
CA LEU A 128 -7.69 -25.62 7.24
C LEU A 128 -7.56 -25.29 8.74
N ARG A 129 -6.40 -24.80 9.18
CA ARG A 129 -6.19 -24.32 10.55
C ARG A 129 -7.07 -23.10 10.85
N TRP A 130 -7.10 -22.14 9.90
CA TRP A 130 -7.89 -20.93 10.04
C TRP A 130 -9.41 -21.23 10.11
N VAL A 131 -9.92 -22.10 9.24
CA VAL A 131 -11.33 -22.51 9.25
C VAL A 131 -11.73 -23.24 10.55
N ARG A 132 -10.79 -23.95 11.18
CA ARG A 132 -10.98 -24.58 12.50
C ARG A 132 -10.95 -23.59 13.66
N GLY A 133 -10.83 -22.28 13.40
CA GLY A 133 -10.84 -21.23 14.41
C GLY A 133 -9.49 -20.96 15.07
N GLU A 134 -8.39 -21.49 14.54
CA GLU A 134 -7.06 -21.18 15.08
C GLU A 134 -6.75 -19.69 14.88
N ALA A 135 -6.54 -18.98 16.00
CA ALA A 135 -6.19 -17.57 15.98
C ALA A 135 -4.74 -17.37 15.47
N LYS A 136 -4.50 -16.30 14.72
CA LYS A 136 -3.17 -15.86 14.29
C LYS A 136 -2.45 -16.76 13.28
N VAL A 137 -3.19 -17.55 12.51
CA VAL A 137 -2.61 -18.34 11.41
C VAL A 137 -1.98 -17.46 10.35
N TRP A 138 -2.68 -16.40 9.97
CA TRP A 138 -2.28 -15.38 8.98
C TRP A 138 -3.06 -14.09 9.15
N SER A 139 -2.73 -13.08 8.34
CA SER A 139 -3.51 -11.86 8.20
C SER A 139 -4.27 -11.88 6.87
N VAL A 140 -5.59 -11.72 6.92
CA VAL A 140 -6.41 -11.58 5.72
C VAL A 140 -6.39 -10.12 5.27
N VAL A 141 -6.07 -9.91 4.00
CA VAL A 141 -6.06 -8.59 3.37
C VAL A 141 -7.50 -8.17 3.10
N ARG A 142 -7.89 -7.00 3.54
CA ARG A 142 -9.16 -6.42 3.11
C ARG A 142 -9.04 -6.00 1.65
N VAL A 143 -9.94 -6.50 0.83
CA VAL A 143 -10.01 -6.16 -0.60
C VAL A 143 -10.80 -4.88 -0.77
N PRO A 144 -10.27 -3.84 -1.46
CA PRO A 144 -11.03 -2.66 -1.83
C PRO A 144 -12.08 -3.01 -2.89
N ASP A 145 -13.17 -2.26 -2.94
CA ASP A 145 -14.05 -2.30 -4.11
C ASP A 145 -13.34 -1.73 -5.35
N ALA A 146 -13.95 -1.92 -6.52
CA ALA A 146 -13.34 -1.50 -7.78
C ALA A 146 -13.12 0.02 -7.85
N GLN A 147 -14.04 0.81 -7.30
CA GLN A 147 -13.95 2.27 -7.28
C GLN A 147 -12.82 2.75 -6.36
N ALA A 148 -12.70 2.18 -5.16
CA ALA A 148 -11.59 2.51 -4.25
C ALA A 148 -10.23 2.10 -4.82
N GLU A 149 -10.17 0.99 -5.59
CA GLU A 149 -8.95 0.58 -6.29
C GLU A 149 -8.60 1.55 -7.44
N ASP A 150 -9.59 2.01 -8.20
CA ASP A 150 -9.40 2.96 -9.30
C ASP A 150 -8.90 4.33 -8.80
N ILE A 151 -9.53 4.90 -7.80
CA ILE A 151 -9.09 6.18 -7.20
C ILE A 151 -7.64 6.11 -6.69
N ARG A 152 -7.19 4.95 -6.22
CA ARG A 152 -5.79 4.74 -5.83
C ARG A 152 -4.82 4.85 -7.01
N GLN A 153 -5.25 4.53 -8.25
CA GLN A 153 -4.39 4.67 -9.43
C GLN A 153 -4.04 6.13 -9.70
N LEU A 154 -4.96 7.07 -9.51
CA LEU A 154 -4.66 8.50 -9.63
C LEU A 154 -3.51 8.91 -8.69
N SER A 155 -3.61 8.52 -7.41
CA SER A 155 -2.58 8.79 -6.41
C SER A 155 -1.21 8.18 -6.79
N ARG A 156 -1.21 6.95 -7.29
CA ARG A 156 0.01 6.21 -7.69
C ARG A 156 0.61 6.75 -8.99
N SER A 157 -0.22 7.19 -9.92
CA SER A 157 0.23 7.81 -11.17
C SER A 157 0.92 9.15 -10.92
N ILE A 158 0.38 9.98 -10.03
CA ILE A 158 1.03 11.22 -9.58
C ILE A 158 2.42 10.93 -9.00
N GLU A 159 2.55 9.90 -8.16
CA GLU A 159 3.84 9.54 -7.56
C GLU A 159 4.86 9.03 -8.61
N ARG A 160 4.42 8.19 -9.55
CA ARG A 160 5.28 7.72 -10.66
C ARG A 160 5.80 8.89 -11.49
N LEU A 161 4.90 9.79 -11.92
CA LEU A 161 5.29 10.97 -12.70
C LEU A 161 6.20 11.92 -11.94
N LYS A 162 6.04 12.08 -10.62
CA LYS A 162 7.01 12.81 -9.77
C LYS A 162 8.40 12.18 -9.82
N GLY A 163 8.45 10.84 -9.70
CA GLY A 163 9.70 10.11 -9.80
C GLY A 163 10.35 10.25 -11.19
N GLU A 164 9.56 10.20 -12.26
CA GLU A 164 10.03 10.39 -13.64
C GLU A 164 10.57 11.81 -13.86
N HIS A 165 9.81 12.81 -13.46
CA HIS A 165 10.23 14.21 -13.50
C HIS A 165 11.57 14.41 -12.79
N GLY A 166 11.71 13.87 -11.57
CA GLY A 166 12.96 13.93 -10.81
C GLY A 166 14.13 13.26 -11.52
N ARG A 167 13.90 12.10 -12.15
CA ARG A 167 14.95 11.40 -12.91
C ARG A 167 15.42 12.20 -14.12
N HIS A 168 14.52 12.80 -14.90
CA HIS A 168 14.89 13.67 -16.03
C HIS A 168 15.69 14.88 -15.58
N VAL A 169 15.24 15.58 -14.54
CA VAL A 169 15.97 16.74 -13.98
C VAL A 169 17.37 16.34 -13.50
N THR A 170 17.49 15.21 -12.80
CA THR A 170 18.78 14.72 -12.30
C THR A 170 19.70 14.31 -13.44
N ARG A 171 19.20 13.67 -14.49
CA ARG A 171 19.97 13.28 -15.68
C ARG A 171 20.50 14.52 -16.41
N ILE A 172 19.65 15.51 -16.69
CA ILE A 172 20.08 16.76 -17.34
C ILE A 172 21.17 17.44 -16.50
N LYS A 173 20.98 17.56 -15.20
CA LYS A 173 21.99 18.14 -14.30
C LYS A 173 23.31 17.38 -14.33
N ALA A 174 23.27 16.06 -14.35
CA ALA A 174 24.46 15.23 -14.40
C ALA A 174 25.22 15.41 -15.74
N LEU A 175 24.51 15.41 -16.86
CA LEU A 175 25.10 15.67 -18.18
C LEU A 175 25.76 17.05 -18.25
N LEU A 176 25.10 18.09 -17.74
CA LEU A 176 25.64 19.45 -17.70
C LEU A 176 26.86 19.55 -16.78
N ALA A 177 26.82 18.86 -15.64
CA ALA A 177 27.94 18.84 -14.68
C ALA A 177 29.24 18.30 -15.30
N THR A 178 29.16 17.29 -16.20
CA THR A 178 30.33 16.77 -16.94
C THR A 178 30.98 17.80 -17.87
N GLN A 179 30.29 18.90 -18.14
CA GLN A 179 30.78 20.01 -18.98
C GLN A 179 31.15 21.27 -18.17
N GLY A 180 31.13 21.17 -16.84
CA GLY A 180 31.38 22.29 -15.94
C GLY A 180 30.20 23.27 -15.81
N ILE A 181 28.99 22.87 -16.24
CA ILE A 181 27.81 23.74 -16.30
C ILE A 181 26.86 23.45 -15.14
N LYS A 182 26.46 24.52 -14.44
CA LYS A 182 25.43 24.46 -13.40
C LYS A 182 24.26 25.37 -13.75
N LEU A 183 23.07 24.80 -13.89
CA LEU A 183 21.85 25.59 -14.15
C LEU A 183 20.90 25.51 -12.94
N ALA A 184 20.35 26.65 -12.57
CA ALA A 184 19.30 26.71 -11.52
C ALA A 184 17.95 26.22 -12.05
N ARG A 185 17.61 26.52 -13.31
CA ARG A 185 16.35 26.15 -13.95
C ARG A 185 16.57 25.19 -15.12
N ILE A 186 15.94 24.05 -15.06
CA ILE A 186 15.96 23.02 -16.10
C ILE A 186 14.59 23.00 -16.80
N GLY A 187 14.62 22.82 -18.14
CA GLY A 187 13.40 22.78 -18.95
C GLY A 187 12.79 24.16 -19.22
N GLY A 188 11.56 24.17 -19.73
CA GLY A 188 10.82 25.35 -20.15
C GLY A 188 10.64 25.40 -21.66
N ARG A 189 9.79 26.32 -22.17
CA ARG A 189 9.48 26.45 -23.61
C ARG A 189 10.70 26.78 -24.46
N ASP A 190 11.62 27.54 -23.91
CA ASP A 190 12.87 28.00 -24.53
C ASP A 190 14.03 27.02 -24.34
N TRP A 191 13.78 25.80 -23.85
CA TRP A 191 14.85 24.89 -23.49
C TRP A 191 15.81 24.57 -24.63
N GLY A 192 15.30 24.27 -25.82
CA GLY A 192 16.13 23.97 -26.99
C GLY A 192 17.07 25.12 -27.36
N LYS A 193 16.56 26.37 -27.36
CA LYS A 193 17.36 27.58 -27.60
C LYS A 193 18.45 27.72 -26.54
N ARG A 194 18.08 27.60 -25.27
CA ARG A 194 19.03 27.73 -24.15
C ARG A 194 20.13 26.66 -24.21
N VAL A 195 19.81 25.41 -24.60
CA VAL A 195 20.83 24.37 -24.79
C VAL A 195 21.84 24.76 -25.88
N GLY A 196 21.43 25.37 -26.99
CA GLY A 196 22.32 25.87 -28.04
C GLY A 196 23.26 27.01 -27.60
N GLU A 197 22.83 27.80 -26.61
CA GLU A 197 23.57 28.90 -26.04
C GLU A 197 24.56 28.49 -24.94
N LEU A 198 24.47 27.25 -24.43
CA LEU A 198 25.37 26.75 -23.38
C LEU A 198 26.81 26.64 -23.88
N ARG A 199 27.74 26.97 -22.99
CA ARG A 199 29.19 26.86 -23.27
C ARG A 199 29.81 25.97 -22.18
N ARG A 200 30.80 25.20 -22.59
CA ARG A 200 31.64 24.39 -21.70
C ARG A 200 32.48 25.26 -20.80
N TRP A 201 33.21 24.66 -19.89
CA TRP A 201 34.15 25.29 -19.00
C TRP A 201 35.26 26.10 -19.73
N ASP A 202 35.62 25.72 -20.98
CA ASP A 202 36.61 26.34 -21.82
C ASP A 202 36.02 27.39 -22.79
N GLY A 203 34.74 27.70 -22.69
CA GLY A 203 34.01 28.66 -23.57
C GLY A 203 33.55 28.05 -24.90
N SER A 204 33.93 26.83 -25.24
CA SER A 204 33.49 26.14 -26.44
C SER A 204 32.00 25.72 -26.39
N ALA A 205 31.40 25.51 -27.56
CA ALA A 205 30.03 25.01 -27.64
C ALA A 205 29.95 23.54 -27.16
N LEU A 206 28.78 23.15 -26.69
CA LEU A 206 28.50 21.72 -26.41
C LEU A 206 28.58 20.88 -27.71
N GLY A 207 29.03 19.65 -27.60
CA GLY A 207 29.02 18.72 -28.72
C GLY A 207 27.60 18.41 -29.20
N THR A 208 27.43 18.17 -30.49
CA THR A 208 26.15 17.97 -31.17
C THR A 208 25.29 16.89 -30.52
N TRP A 209 25.88 15.77 -30.17
CA TRP A 209 25.14 14.66 -29.56
C TRP A 209 24.65 14.96 -28.15
N LEU A 210 25.45 15.67 -27.37
CA LEU A 210 25.07 16.11 -26.04
C LEU A 210 23.94 17.15 -26.10
N GLN A 211 24.03 18.13 -27.03
CA GLN A 211 22.96 19.09 -27.26
C GLN A 211 21.64 18.37 -27.59
N ARG A 212 21.71 17.40 -28.53
CA ARG A 212 20.53 16.59 -28.91
C ARG A 212 19.95 15.81 -27.74
N ASP A 213 20.80 15.17 -26.93
CA ASP A 213 20.33 14.40 -25.77
C ASP A 213 19.67 15.33 -24.71
N LEU A 214 20.26 16.50 -24.45
CA LEU A 214 19.69 17.49 -23.55
C LEU A 214 18.33 18.02 -24.04
N VAL A 215 18.18 18.24 -25.36
CA VAL A 215 16.90 18.66 -25.95
C VAL A 215 15.84 17.57 -25.77
N LEU A 216 16.16 16.32 -26.13
CA LEU A 216 15.25 15.18 -25.96
C LEU A 216 14.85 14.95 -24.51
N GLU A 217 15.78 15.05 -23.57
CA GLU A 217 15.47 14.94 -22.14
C GLU A 217 14.56 16.08 -21.67
N GLY A 218 14.75 17.29 -22.21
CA GLY A 218 13.89 18.44 -21.93
C GLY A 218 12.47 18.27 -22.47
N GLU A 219 12.31 17.71 -23.66
CA GLU A 219 10.99 17.38 -24.24
C GLU A 219 10.26 16.34 -23.40
N ARG A 220 10.93 15.26 -23.01
CA ARG A 220 10.36 14.25 -22.08
C ARG A 220 9.94 14.89 -20.75
N LEU A 221 10.80 15.73 -20.19
CA LEU A 221 10.51 16.47 -18.97
C LEU A 221 9.25 17.34 -19.12
N ALA A 222 9.07 18.02 -20.25
CA ALA A 222 7.91 18.85 -20.51
C ALA A 222 6.61 18.03 -20.59
N VAL A 223 6.63 16.86 -21.25
CA VAL A 223 5.49 15.94 -21.31
C VAL A 223 5.12 15.46 -19.92
N VAL A 224 6.11 14.97 -19.17
CA VAL A 224 5.88 14.46 -17.80
C VAL A 224 5.36 15.58 -16.87
N ALA A 225 5.90 16.80 -16.99
CA ALA A 225 5.44 17.94 -16.20
C ALA A 225 3.99 18.32 -16.52
N GLY A 226 3.60 18.31 -17.79
CA GLY A 226 2.23 18.55 -18.23
C GLY A 226 1.24 17.52 -17.70
N GLN A 227 1.57 16.22 -17.84
CA GLN A 227 0.76 15.13 -17.30
C GLN A 227 0.64 15.20 -15.77
N LEU A 228 1.74 15.50 -15.07
CA LEU A 228 1.74 15.66 -13.63
C LEU A 228 0.84 16.81 -13.17
N ALA A 229 0.87 17.95 -13.88
CA ALA A 229 0.02 19.10 -13.60
C ALA A 229 -1.46 18.76 -13.81
N ALA A 230 -1.80 18.07 -14.91
CA ALA A 230 -3.17 17.65 -15.20
C ALA A 230 -3.72 16.69 -14.11
N LEU A 231 -2.97 15.66 -13.73
CA LEU A 231 -3.42 14.72 -12.69
C LEU A 231 -3.52 15.37 -11.31
N LYS A 232 -2.69 16.36 -11.00
CA LYS A 232 -2.82 17.13 -9.75
C LYS A 232 -4.09 17.96 -9.74
N ALA A 233 -4.42 18.63 -10.84
CA ALA A 233 -5.65 19.40 -10.98
C ALA A 233 -6.88 18.50 -10.86
N GLU A 234 -6.86 17.31 -11.48
CA GLU A 234 -7.92 16.32 -11.37
C GLU A 234 -8.10 15.82 -9.93
N ARG A 235 -7.00 15.50 -9.23
CA ARG A 235 -7.04 15.16 -7.80
C ARG A 235 -7.66 16.29 -6.98
N ASP A 236 -7.27 17.54 -7.21
CA ASP A 236 -7.75 18.67 -6.43
C ASP A 236 -9.25 18.91 -6.68
N ARG A 237 -9.71 18.76 -7.92
CA ARG A 237 -11.14 18.77 -8.26
C ARG A 237 -11.89 17.62 -7.58
N LEU A 238 -11.36 16.39 -7.64
CA LEU A 238 -11.97 15.23 -6.98
C LEU A 238 -12.07 15.44 -5.46
N VAL A 239 -11.04 15.98 -4.84
CA VAL A 239 -11.07 16.29 -3.40
C VAL A 239 -12.08 17.39 -3.09
N ALA A 240 -12.23 18.40 -3.93
CA ALA A 240 -13.18 19.49 -3.71
C ALA A 240 -14.65 19.05 -3.87
N GLU A 241 -14.95 18.30 -4.92
CA GLU A 241 -16.31 18.04 -5.41
C GLU A 241 -16.76 16.58 -5.21
N GLY A 242 -15.81 15.65 -5.11
CA GLY A 242 -16.11 14.21 -5.07
C GLY A 242 -16.93 13.82 -3.84
N ARG A 243 -17.81 12.84 -4.06
CA ARG A 243 -18.69 12.27 -3.02
C ARG A 243 -18.19 10.94 -2.49
N GLU A 244 -17.18 10.38 -3.10
CA GLU A 244 -16.55 9.12 -2.71
C GLU A 244 -15.95 9.23 -1.30
N ALA A 245 -15.98 8.15 -0.56
CA ALA A 245 -15.45 8.11 0.81
C ALA A 245 -14.01 8.63 0.91
N ALA A 246 -13.16 8.33 -0.09
CA ALA A 246 -11.80 8.82 -0.15
C ALA A 246 -11.72 10.35 -0.31
N ALA A 247 -12.55 10.95 -1.18
CA ALA A 247 -12.59 12.40 -1.39
C ALA A 247 -13.08 13.13 -0.13
N VAL A 248 -14.14 12.62 0.50
CA VAL A 248 -14.69 13.17 1.73
C VAL A 248 -13.64 13.15 2.86
N LYS A 249 -12.99 12.00 3.07
CA LYS A 249 -11.95 11.86 4.12
C LYS A 249 -10.70 12.69 3.79
N ALA A 250 -10.35 12.87 2.52
CA ALA A 250 -9.26 13.75 2.12
C ALA A 250 -9.55 15.21 2.46
N ARG A 251 -10.77 15.70 2.17
CA ARG A 251 -11.22 17.05 2.56
C ARG A 251 -11.12 17.29 4.06
N GLU A 252 -11.61 16.36 4.85
CA GLU A 252 -11.53 16.47 6.31
C GLU A 252 -10.09 16.52 6.79
N LEU A 253 -9.22 15.65 6.31
CA LEU A 253 -7.80 15.67 6.68
C LEU A 253 -7.10 16.96 6.27
N ALA A 254 -7.43 17.51 5.09
CA ALA A 254 -6.83 18.74 4.57
C ALA A 254 -7.15 19.98 5.43
N ARG A 255 -8.16 19.91 6.30
CA ARG A 255 -8.47 20.96 7.29
C ARG A 255 -7.40 21.09 8.37
N LEU A 256 -6.64 20.05 8.64
CA LEU A 256 -5.56 20.10 9.63
C LEU A 256 -4.35 20.86 9.07
N GLY A 257 -3.79 21.79 9.83
CA GLY A 257 -2.73 22.74 9.40
C GLY A 257 -1.50 22.05 8.95
N ALA A 258 -1.09 20.92 9.18
CA ALA A 258 0.12 20.25 8.68
C ALA A 258 -0.12 19.33 7.48
N ILE A 259 -1.38 19.15 7.06
CA ILE A 259 -1.77 18.21 6.02
C ILE A 259 -2.20 18.98 4.79
N ALA A 260 -1.49 18.78 3.67
CA ALA A 260 -1.78 19.38 2.38
C ALA A 260 -2.67 18.44 1.53
N SER A 261 -3.18 18.94 0.39
CA SER A 261 -4.03 18.21 -0.54
C SER A 261 -3.43 16.85 -0.95
N GLU A 262 -2.15 16.81 -1.26
CA GLU A 262 -1.50 15.55 -1.65
C GLU A 262 -1.47 14.51 -0.54
N SER A 263 -1.00 14.90 0.64
CA SER A 263 -0.90 13.97 1.78
C SER A 263 -2.27 13.52 2.26
N SER A 264 -3.27 14.41 2.30
CA SER A 264 -4.64 14.05 2.65
C SER A 264 -5.23 13.03 1.67
N PHE A 265 -5.00 13.21 0.37
CA PHE A 265 -5.46 12.30 -0.67
C PHE A 265 -4.78 10.93 -0.58
N VAL A 266 -3.46 10.89 -0.35
CA VAL A 266 -2.73 9.63 -0.13
C VAL A 266 -3.25 8.89 1.10
N PHE A 267 -3.45 9.57 2.23
CA PHE A 267 -4.02 8.97 3.43
C PHE A 267 -5.41 8.38 3.18
N ALA A 268 -6.26 9.12 2.48
CA ALA A 268 -7.60 8.68 2.17
C ALA A 268 -7.59 7.48 1.22
N THR A 269 -6.88 7.55 0.09
CA THR A 269 -6.90 6.51 -0.94
C THR A 269 -6.16 5.23 -0.55
N GLU A 270 -5.06 5.33 0.19
CA GLU A 270 -4.29 4.15 0.58
C GLU A 270 -4.76 3.51 1.90
N LEU A 271 -5.48 4.26 2.76
CA LEU A 271 -5.80 3.79 4.09
C LEU A 271 -7.25 4.04 4.50
N PHE A 272 -7.65 5.30 4.68
CA PHE A 272 -8.88 5.63 5.41
C PHE A 272 -10.17 5.56 4.58
N GLY A 273 -10.10 5.66 3.25
CA GLY A 273 -11.28 5.71 2.37
C GLY A 273 -12.00 4.37 2.21
N TRP A 274 -11.34 3.25 2.49
CA TRP A 274 -11.88 1.91 2.25
C TRP A 274 -11.57 0.89 3.35
N ARG A 275 -10.65 1.21 4.28
CA ARG A 275 -10.32 0.34 5.42
C ARG A 275 -11.03 0.79 6.69
N THR A 276 -11.46 -0.17 7.48
CA THR A 276 -11.91 0.02 8.85
C THR A 276 -10.94 -0.69 9.80
N PHE A 277 -10.74 -0.12 10.97
CA PHE A 277 -9.80 -0.65 11.96
C PHE A 277 -10.51 -0.84 13.30
N SER A 278 -10.35 -2.02 13.91
CA SER A 278 -10.96 -2.33 15.21
C SER A 278 -10.23 -1.65 16.36
N ASN A 279 -8.94 -1.37 16.20
CA ASN A 279 -8.11 -0.78 17.24
C ASN A 279 -6.82 -0.15 16.68
N ARG A 280 -6.16 0.67 17.53
CA ARG A 280 -4.91 1.36 17.22
C ARG A 280 -3.74 0.44 16.85
N ARG A 281 -3.72 -0.81 17.31
CA ARG A 281 -2.65 -1.78 17.04
C ARG A 281 -2.76 -2.31 15.62
N GLN A 282 -3.97 -2.65 15.17
CA GLN A 282 -4.25 -3.06 13.80
C GLN A 282 -3.93 -1.93 12.81
N LEU A 283 -4.34 -0.70 13.13
CA LEU A 283 -4.02 0.48 12.33
C LEU A 283 -2.49 0.67 12.18
N ALA A 284 -1.74 0.68 13.28
CA ALA A 284 -0.29 0.83 13.26
C ALA A 284 0.41 -0.34 12.53
N GLY A 285 -0.11 -1.57 12.67
CA GLY A 285 0.37 -2.76 11.97
C GLY A 285 0.25 -2.64 10.44
N SER A 286 -0.88 -2.10 9.95
CA SER A 286 -1.14 -1.96 8.51
C SER A 286 -0.11 -1.09 7.76
N VAL A 287 0.60 -0.24 8.49
CA VAL A 287 1.67 0.63 7.95
C VAL A 287 3.06 0.27 8.49
N GLY A 288 3.17 -0.78 9.31
CA GLY A 288 4.43 -1.27 9.84
C GLY A 288 5.09 -0.36 10.87
N LEU A 289 4.28 0.38 11.64
CA LEU A 289 4.72 1.24 12.76
C LEU A 289 4.55 0.59 14.13
N THR A 290 4.30 -0.72 14.20
CA THR A 290 4.29 -1.48 15.46
C THR A 290 5.71 -1.79 15.89
N GLY A 291 6.00 -1.68 17.19
CA GLY A 291 7.26 -2.13 17.75
C GLY A 291 7.42 -3.65 17.61
N THR A 292 8.66 -4.09 17.52
CA THR A 292 9.06 -5.51 17.49
C THR A 292 9.87 -5.82 18.74
N PRO A 293 9.22 -6.10 19.89
CA PRO A 293 9.93 -6.47 21.09
C PRO A 293 10.65 -7.82 20.88
N TYR A 294 11.86 -7.88 21.39
CA TYR A 294 12.63 -9.11 21.47
C TYR A 294 12.91 -9.39 22.96
N SER A 295 12.34 -10.46 23.44
CA SER A 295 12.56 -10.92 24.83
C SER A 295 13.03 -12.38 24.81
N SER A 296 14.22 -12.63 25.33
CA SER A 296 14.74 -13.99 25.55
C SER A 296 15.41 -14.03 26.92
N GLY A 297 14.87 -14.84 27.83
CA GLY A 297 15.34 -14.91 29.21
C GLY A 297 15.28 -13.53 29.88
N GLU A 298 16.38 -13.10 30.51
CA GLU A 298 16.50 -11.80 31.17
C GLU A 298 16.73 -10.61 30.23
N SER A 299 16.94 -10.87 28.93
CA SER A 299 17.21 -9.83 27.94
C SER A 299 15.92 -9.37 27.26
N ALA A 300 15.53 -8.12 27.48
CA ALA A 300 14.42 -7.47 26.77
C ALA A 300 14.95 -6.25 26.01
N ARG A 301 14.81 -6.25 24.68
CA ARG A 301 15.15 -5.08 23.85
C ARG A 301 14.15 -4.84 22.72
N GLU A 302 13.98 -3.59 22.38
CA GLU A 302 13.19 -3.16 21.22
C GLU A 302 14.04 -3.21 19.95
N GLN A 303 13.62 -3.98 18.94
CA GLN A 303 14.30 -4.05 17.63
C GLN A 303 13.85 -2.95 16.65
N GLY A 304 13.03 -2.00 17.11
CA GLY A 304 12.45 -0.94 16.31
C GLY A 304 11.05 -1.30 15.79
N ILE A 305 10.69 -0.76 14.61
CA ILE A 305 9.36 -1.00 14.00
C ILE A 305 9.41 -2.20 13.05
N SER A 306 8.26 -2.88 12.89
CA SER A 306 8.14 -4.09 12.06
C SER A 306 8.46 -3.88 10.60
N LYS A 307 8.25 -2.66 10.07
CA LYS A 307 8.37 -2.28 8.65
C LYS A 307 7.50 -3.11 7.70
N ALA A 308 6.69 -4.02 8.20
CA ALA A 308 5.68 -4.73 7.44
C ALA A 308 4.53 -3.78 7.02
N GLY A 309 3.78 -4.14 5.98
CA GLY A 309 2.67 -3.32 5.52
C GLY A 309 3.06 -2.18 4.57
N ASN A 310 2.20 -1.18 4.43
CA ASN A 310 2.30 -0.14 3.40
C ASN A 310 3.50 0.81 3.63
N LYS A 311 4.59 0.58 2.88
CA LYS A 311 5.81 1.40 2.94
C LYS A 311 5.54 2.87 2.58
N ARG A 312 4.70 3.13 1.56
CA ARG A 312 4.37 4.47 1.10
C ARG A 312 3.72 5.29 2.21
N MET A 313 2.73 4.68 2.88
CA MET A 313 2.07 5.30 4.03
C MET A 313 3.02 5.58 5.18
N ARG A 314 3.92 4.65 5.47
CA ARG A 314 4.93 4.83 6.53
C ARG A 314 5.86 6.00 6.24
N THR A 315 6.36 6.12 5.01
CA THR A 315 7.21 7.24 4.60
C THR A 315 6.45 8.56 4.73
N MET A 316 5.26 8.65 4.17
CA MET A 316 4.40 9.84 4.24
C MET A 316 4.10 10.25 5.70
N LEU A 317 3.83 9.29 6.59
CA LEU A 317 3.58 9.56 8.00
C LEU A 317 4.78 10.18 8.71
N VAL A 318 5.99 9.74 8.38
CA VAL A 318 7.22 10.32 8.95
C VAL A 318 7.42 11.75 8.46
N GLU A 319 7.20 12.01 7.17
CA GLU A 319 7.27 13.36 6.60
C GLU A 319 6.23 14.30 7.22
N ILE A 320 5.00 13.83 7.34
CA ILE A 320 3.93 14.62 7.97
C ILE A 320 4.18 14.82 9.47
N ALA A 321 4.85 13.90 10.16
CA ALA A 321 5.22 14.12 11.56
C ALA A 321 6.21 15.29 11.71
N TRP A 322 7.16 15.48 10.79
CA TRP A 322 8.02 16.67 10.74
C TRP A 322 7.23 17.95 10.42
N CYS A 323 6.33 17.88 9.44
CA CYS A 323 5.43 18.99 9.13
C CYS A 323 4.53 19.34 10.32
N TRP A 324 4.07 18.32 11.07
CA TRP A 324 3.24 18.52 12.25
C TRP A 324 3.96 19.33 13.34
N LEU A 325 5.22 19.01 13.63
CA LEU A 325 6.03 19.78 14.57
C LEU A 325 6.18 21.24 14.16
N ARG A 326 6.31 21.48 12.85
CA ARG A 326 6.49 22.84 12.29
C ARG A 326 5.18 23.65 12.30
N TYR A 327 4.08 23.07 11.85
CA TYR A 327 2.81 23.79 11.61
C TYR A 327 1.79 23.64 12.73
N GLN A 328 2.03 22.74 13.67
CA GLN A 328 1.18 22.50 14.84
C GLN A 328 1.99 22.53 16.15
N PRO A 329 2.83 23.55 16.40
CA PRO A 329 3.77 23.55 17.53
C PRO A 329 3.07 23.50 18.89
N THR A 330 1.84 24.03 18.99
CA THR A 330 1.02 24.10 20.22
C THR A 330 0.20 22.82 20.47
N SER A 331 0.20 21.86 19.55
CA SER A 331 -0.53 20.61 19.73
C SER A 331 0.08 19.76 20.87
N ALA A 332 -0.73 18.98 21.56
CA ALA A 332 -0.26 18.06 22.60
C ALA A 332 0.77 17.06 22.07
N LEU A 333 0.67 16.64 20.80
CA LEU A 333 1.65 15.77 20.14
C LEU A 333 3.01 16.45 19.96
N SER A 334 3.01 17.72 19.56
CA SER A 334 4.25 18.49 19.39
C SER A 334 4.91 18.80 20.73
N ARG A 335 4.15 19.20 21.75
CA ARG A 335 4.67 19.39 23.10
C ARG A 335 5.26 18.10 23.65
N TRP A 336 4.54 16.98 23.55
CA TRP A 336 5.06 15.66 23.96
C TRP A 336 6.41 15.31 23.32
N TRP A 337 6.61 15.66 22.04
CA TRP A 337 7.86 15.40 21.33
C TRP A 337 8.95 16.37 21.80
N GLN A 338 8.64 17.67 21.91
CA GLN A 338 9.59 18.71 22.33
C GLN A 338 10.13 18.46 23.74
N GLU A 339 9.25 18.19 24.69
CA GLU A 339 9.61 17.95 26.09
C GLU A 339 10.60 16.77 26.27
N ARG A 340 10.49 15.75 25.43
CA ARG A 340 11.25 14.52 25.56
C ARG A 340 12.48 14.43 24.67
N PHE A 341 12.47 15.07 23.51
CA PHE A 341 13.44 14.79 22.45
C PHE A 341 14.09 16.03 21.81
N ALA A 342 13.68 17.26 22.15
CA ALA A 342 14.24 18.47 21.56
C ALA A 342 15.77 18.55 21.78
N ASN A 343 16.23 18.19 22.97
CA ASN A 343 17.64 18.27 23.39
C ASN A 343 18.40 16.94 23.23
N THR A 344 17.85 15.96 22.49
CA THR A 344 18.50 14.66 22.31
C THR A 344 19.33 14.62 21.02
N GLY A 345 20.29 13.69 20.94
CA GLY A 345 21.14 13.50 19.77
C GLY A 345 20.37 13.01 18.53
N GLY A 346 20.95 13.15 17.36
CA GLY A 346 20.32 12.91 16.06
C GLY A 346 19.70 11.51 15.89
N ARG A 347 20.26 10.46 16.48
CA ARG A 347 19.70 9.10 16.47
C ARG A 347 18.39 9.03 17.27
N ALA A 348 18.36 9.57 18.48
CA ALA A 348 17.18 9.59 19.34
C ALA A 348 16.05 10.39 18.69
N ARG A 349 16.35 11.55 18.10
CA ARG A 349 15.37 12.35 17.35
C ARG A 349 14.75 11.59 16.16
N ARG A 350 15.57 10.80 15.42
CA ARG A 350 15.04 9.96 14.31
C ARG A 350 14.15 8.82 14.81
N ILE A 351 14.41 8.25 15.98
CA ILE A 351 13.50 7.27 16.59
C ILE A 351 12.22 7.95 17.08
N ALA A 352 12.36 9.10 17.72
CA ALA A 352 11.25 9.87 18.27
C ALA A 352 10.25 10.35 17.20
N ILE A 353 10.74 10.73 16.00
CA ILE A 353 9.83 11.14 14.92
C ILE A 353 8.97 9.97 14.41
N VAL A 354 9.50 8.76 14.41
CA VAL A 354 8.74 7.55 14.06
C VAL A 354 7.68 7.26 15.13
N ALA A 355 7.99 7.48 16.40
CA ALA A 355 7.02 7.36 17.49
C ALA A 355 5.92 8.42 17.38
N LEU A 356 6.28 9.66 17.03
CA LEU A 356 5.32 10.72 16.74
C LEU A 356 4.43 10.36 15.55
N ALA A 357 5.00 9.84 14.45
CA ALA A 357 4.26 9.40 13.28
C ALA A 357 3.19 8.35 13.64
N ARG A 358 3.51 7.39 14.52
CA ARG A 358 2.54 6.41 15.02
C ARG A 358 1.43 7.05 15.86
N LYS A 359 1.79 7.98 16.76
CA LYS A 359 0.79 8.72 17.57
C LYS A 359 -0.11 9.58 16.68
N LEU A 360 0.48 10.26 15.72
CA LEU A 360 -0.24 11.08 14.74
C LEU A 360 -1.22 10.24 13.91
N LEU A 361 -0.79 9.09 13.40
CA LEU A 361 -1.67 8.16 12.68
C LEU A 361 -2.94 7.81 13.48
N VAL A 362 -2.78 7.52 14.78
CA VAL A 362 -3.92 7.22 15.67
C VAL A 362 -4.80 8.46 15.89
N ALA A 363 -4.20 9.64 16.00
CA ALA A 363 -4.94 10.88 16.16
C ALA A 363 -5.75 11.24 14.90
N LEU A 364 -5.16 11.07 13.69
CA LEU A 364 -5.85 11.26 12.41
C LEU A 364 -7.01 10.27 12.22
N TRP A 365 -6.82 9.02 12.61
CA TRP A 365 -7.87 8.02 12.59
C TRP A 365 -9.05 8.40 13.49
N ARG A 366 -8.78 8.82 14.74
CA ARG A 366 -9.83 9.27 15.67
C ARG A 366 -10.54 10.53 15.15
N TYR A 367 -9.80 11.41 14.51
CA TYR A 367 -10.39 12.59 13.88
C TYR A 367 -11.38 12.20 12.78
N LEU A 368 -11.02 11.27 11.90
CA LEU A 368 -11.89 10.83 10.80
C LEU A 368 -13.08 9.97 11.24
N GLU A 369 -12.90 9.13 12.28
CA GLU A 369 -13.97 8.21 12.70
C GLU A 369 -14.90 8.82 13.76
N HIS A 370 -14.40 9.74 14.59
CA HIS A 370 -15.14 10.28 15.74
C HIS A 370 -15.20 11.81 15.77
N GLY A 371 -14.65 12.51 14.78
CA GLY A 371 -14.60 13.97 14.76
C GLY A 371 -13.67 14.60 15.81
N ILE A 372 -12.86 13.79 16.52
CA ILE A 372 -12.02 14.26 17.62
C ILE A 372 -10.79 14.96 17.07
N VAL A 373 -10.80 16.29 17.08
CA VAL A 373 -9.64 17.10 16.67
C VAL A 373 -8.47 16.82 17.63
N PRO A 374 -7.25 16.55 17.10
CA PRO A 374 -6.09 16.36 17.96
C PRO A 374 -5.88 17.55 18.90
N GLN A 375 -5.72 17.29 20.18
CA GLN A 375 -5.68 18.32 21.22
C GLN A 375 -4.65 19.42 20.91
N GLY A 376 -5.12 20.68 20.89
CA GLY A 376 -4.32 21.87 20.59
C GLY A 376 -3.91 22.01 19.11
N ALA A 377 -4.48 21.18 18.21
CA ALA A 377 -4.25 21.33 16.78
C ALA A 377 -5.15 22.45 16.20
N LYS A 378 -4.59 23.20 15.25
CA LYS A 378 -5.29 24.26 14.52
C LYS A 378 -5.88 23.70 13.23
N LEU A 379 -7.16 23.96 13.03
CA LEU A 379 -7.83 23.72 11.75
C LEU A 379 -7.65 24.95 10.86
N LYS A 380 -7.47 24.73 9.57
CA LYS A 380 -7.56 25.80 8.56
C LYS A 380 -9.00 26.29 8.51
N MET A 381 -9.20 27.58 8.40
CA MET A 381 -10.52 28.15 8.13
C MET A 381 -11.05 27.58 6.80
N ARG A 382 -12.34 27.23 6.75
CA ARG A 382 -12.98 26.95 5.45
C ARG A 382 -12.80 28.21 4.60
N ALA A 383 -12.22 28.08 3.40
CA ALA A 383 -12.43 29.11 2.41
C ALA A 383 -13.95 29.25 2.26
N ALA A 384 -14.47 30.46 2.43
CA ALA A 384 -15.86 30.74 2.13
C ALA A 384 -16.11 30.31 0.68
N ALA A 385 -17.13 29.45 0.50
CA ALA A 385 -17.57 28.97 -0.80
C ALA A 385 -18.14 30.13 -1.62
#